data_36479ff3143910b02907663c62804e42
#
_entry.id   36479ff3143910b02907663c62804e42
#
_cell.length_a   1.000
_cell.length_b   1.000
_cell.length_c   1.000
_cell.angle_alpha   90.00
_cell.angle_beta   90.00
_cell.angle_gamma   90.00
#
_symmetry.space_group_name_H-M   'P 1'
#
loop_
_entity.id
_entity.type
_entity.pdbx_description
1 polymer ?
#
loop_
_entity_poly.entity_id
_entity_poly.type
_entity_poly.pdbx_seq_one_letter_code
_entity_poly.pdbx_strand_id
1 'polypeptide(L)'
;MKKIFRSFHKSSRSSLLLIIGFIIGLSIFLYPIVTQIYSSLTQTRVIDTYQDSLDELSKEEISAYKNQITDYNQMLSGTDTQQEYDDPFSEETSTPVAAADSHSSFNVFSDRLGDILGHIDIPAIDGNLPIYSGTSDAILQKGIGYMENTSFPLGGESTHSVLTGHRGLPTSKLFTDLPEVEIGSVFYLNVLDETLAYEVREINTVLPYETELIAIQEGRDLVTLITCTPYMINTHRLLVMGERIPYTPEEPVAASITPDPAPEDTSYTIPILPIIIASVIFISGLTYFLYKRKTREENSQ
;
A
#
# COMPACT_ATOMS: atom_id res chain seq x y z
N MET A 1 8.60 55.99 -31.86
CA MET A 1 7.46 55.21 -31.37
C MET A 1 7.56 53.69 -31.52
N LYS A 2 8.14 53.11 -32.57
CA LYS A 2 8.24 51.65 -32.77
C LYS A 2 9.19 50.89 -31.81
N LYS A 3 10.20 51.52 -31.22
CA LYS A 3 11.13 50.84 -30.27
C LYS A 3 10.56 50.63 -28.87
N ILE A 4 9.65 51.51 -28.40
CA ILE A 4 9.05 51.43 -27.06
C ILE A 4 8.05 50.26 -26.98
N PHE A 5 7.31 50.02 -28.05
CA PHE A 5 6.34 48.90 -28.09
C PHE A 5 7.00 47.52 -28.10
N ARG A 6 8.23 47.39 -28.63
CA ARG A 6 8.96 46.11 -28.67
C ARG A 6 9.55 45.72 -27.33
N SER A 7 9.89 46.71 -26.47
CA SER A 7 10.39 46.45 -25.10
C SER A 7 9.28 45.98 -24.17
N PHE A 8 8.07 46.51 -24.31
CA PHE A 8 6.90 46.13 -23.50
C PHE A 8 6.50 44.68 -23.72
N HIS A 9 6.55 44.19 -24.94
CA HIS A 9 6.17 42.80 -25.28
C HIS A 9 7.16 41.75 -24.79
N LYS A 10 8.45 42.11 -24.67
CA LYS A 10 9.54 41.22 -24.25
C LYS A 10 9.51 40.99 -22.71
N SER A 11 9.20 42.00 -21.92
CA SER A 11 9.08 41.90 -20.45
C SER A 11 7.90 41.04 -20.02
N SER A 12 6.74 41.15 -20.66
CA SER A 12 5.54 40.35 -20.37
C SER A 12 5.74 38.85 -20.70
N ARG A 13 6.43 38.55 -21.83
CA ARG A 13 6.73 37.17 -22.22
C ARG A 13 7.69 36.49 -21.24
N SER A 14 8.72 37.22 -20.75
CA SER A 14 9.69 36.70 -19.77
C SER A 14 9.00 36.36 -18.43
N SER A 15 8.10 37.21 -17.94
CA SER A 15 7.33 36.95 -16.71
C SER A 15 6.38 35.76 -16.87
N LEU A 16 5.75 35.63 -18.03
CA LEU A 16 4.88 34.47 -18.32
C LEU A 16 5.67 33.15 -18.33
N LEU A 17 6.86 33.15 -18.96
CA LEU A 17 7.72 31.96 -18.96
C LEU A 17 8.18 31.56 -17.55
N LEU A 18 8.48 32.52 -16.68
CA LEU A 18 8.83 32.25 -15.27
C LEU A 18 7.65 31.65 -14.49
N ILE A 19 6.44 32.15 -14.68
CA ILE A 19 5.23 31.60 -14.04
C ILE A 19 4.96 30.17 -14.53
N ILE A 20 5.05 29.93 -15.83
CA ILE A 20 4.88 28.59 -16.41
C ILE A 20 5.95 27.64 -15.85
N GLY A 21 7.21 28.04 -15.82
CA GLY A 21 8.30 27.24 -15.25
C GLY A 21 8.07 26.92 -13.76
N PHE A 22 7.57 27.88 -12.99
CA PHE A 22 7.21 27.66 -11.58
C PHE A 22 6.05 26.68 -11.42
N ILE A 23 4.99 26.80 -12.22
CA ILE A 23 3.84 25.87 -12.17
C ILE A 23 4.29 24.46 -12.54
N ILE A 24 5.12 24.30 -13.56
CA ILE A 24 5.65 22.98 -13.95
C ILE A 24 6.50 22.39 -12.80
N GLY A 25 7.41 23.16 -12.23
CA GLY A 25 8.24 22.71 -11.10
C GLY A 25 7.41 22.32 -9.88
N LEU A 26 6.40 23.12 -9.56
CA LEU A 26 5.47 22.83 -8.45
C LEU A 26 4.63 21.57 -8.74
N SER A 27 4.19 21.37 -9.98
CA SER A 27 3.43 20.17 -10.37
C SER A 27 4.27 18.90 -10.22
N ILE A 28 5.54 18.94 -10.63
CA ILE A 28 6.48 17.82 -10.47
C ILE A 28 6.73 17.53 -8.99
N PHE A 29 6.91 18.57 -8.17
CA PHE A 29 7.13 18.43 -6.74
C PHE A 29 5.91 17.86 -6.01
N LEU A 30 4.70 18.27 -6.37
CA LEU A 30 3.47 17.82 -5.73
C LEU A 30 3.00 16.45 -6.24
N TYR A 31 3.50 15.99 -7.39
CA TYR A 31 3.06 14.73 -8.01
C TYR A 31 3.08 13.53 -7.05
N PRO A 32 4.19 13.20 -6.36
CA PRO A 32 4.22 12.04 -5.46
C PRO A 32 3.25 12.19 -4.27
N ILE A 33 3.09 13.39 -3.73
CA ILE A 33 2.18 13.65 -2.61
C ILE A 33 0.73 13.40 -3.02
N VAL A 34 0.33 13.96 -4.17
CA VAL A 34 -1.04 13.81 -4.69
C VAL A 34 -1.35 12.36 -5.03
N THR A 35 -0.39 11.64 -5.66
CA THR A 35 -0.58 10.25 -6.05
C THR A 35 -0.65 9.31 -4.84
N GLN A 36 0.14 9.53 -3.79
CA GLN A 36 0.06 8.76 -2.55
C GLN A 36 -1.28 8.95 -1.83
N ILE A 37 -1.76 10.20 -1.72
CA ILE A 37 -3.09 10.48 -1.15
C ILE A 37 -4.19 9.80 -1.97
N TYR A 38 -4.11 9.91 -3.29
CA TYR A 38 -5.08 9.27 -4.18
C TYR A 38 -5.06 7.74 -4.02
N SER A 39 -3.88 7.14 -3.94
CA SER A 39 -3.70 5.70 -3.71
C SER A 39 -4.33 5.27 -2.38
N SER A 40 -4.02 5.96 -1.29
CA SER A 40 -4.60 5.67 0.04
C SER A 40 -6.13 5.74 0.03
N LEU A 41 -6.71 6.80 -0.54
CA LEU A 41 -8.17 6.93 -0.67
C LEU A 41 -8.79 5.82 -1.53
N THR A 42 -8.07 5.37 -2.54
CA THR A 42 -8.54 4.27 -3.41
C THR A 42 -8.49 2.94 -2.65
N GLN A 43 -7.41 2.69 -1.90
CA GLN A 43 -7.25 1.48 -1.08
C GLN A 43 -8.36 1.39 -0.01
N THR A 44 -8.63 2.48 0.71
CA THR A 44 -9.74 2.53 1.68
C THR A 44 -11.07 2.20 1.01
N ARG A 45 -11.38 2.83 -0.14
CA ARG A 45 -12.63 2.56 -0.86
C ARG A 45 -12.74 1.10 -1.33
N VAL A 46 -11.63 0.49 -1.72
CA VAL A 46 -11.57 -0.93 -2.11
C VAL A 46 -11.89 -1.81 -0.92
N ILE A 47 -11.32 -1.52 0.26
CA ILE A 47 -11.60 -2.24 1.51
C ILE A 47 -13.08 -2.09 1.90
N ASP A 48 -13.62 -0.87 1.86
CA ASP A 48 -15.04 -0.61 2.14
C ASP A 48 -15.95 -1.40 1.20
N THR A 49 -15.65 -1.39 -0.11
CA THR A 49 -16.43 -2.16 -1.10
C THR A 49 -16.37 -3.66 -0.84
N TYR A 50 -15.22 -4.19 -0.41
CA TYR A 50 -15.07 -5.59 -0.01
C TYR A 50 -15.95 -5.91 1.22
N GLN A 51 -15.95 -5.05 2.24
CA GLN A 51 -16.80 -5.21 3.43
C GLN A 51 -18.29 -5.17 3.06
N ASP A 52 -18.73 -4.22 2.23
CA ASP A 52 -20.11 -4.16 1.73
C ASP A 52 -20.50 -5.46 1.00
N SER A 53 -19.59 -6.01 0.19
CA SER A 53 -19.82 -7.27 -0.53
C SER A 53 -19.90 -8.47 0.41
N LEU A 54 -19.14 -8.48 1.51
CA LEU A 54 -19.22 -9.52 2.55
C LEU A 54 -20.56 -9.47 3.29
N ASP A 55 -21.08 -8.29 3.58
CA ASP A 55 -22.36 -8.11 4.28
C ASP A 55 -23.54 -8.61 3.43
N GLU A 56 -23.38 -8.71 2.12
CA GLU A 56 -24.39 -9.30 1.21
C GLU A 56 -24.34 -10.83 1.17
N LEU A 57 -23.29 -11.47 1.70
CA LEU A 57 -23.17 -12.93 1.73
C LEU A 57 -23.93 -13.54 2.89
N SER A 58 -24.53 -14.71 2.66
CA SER A 58 -25.10 -15.52 3.72
C SER A 58 -23.98 -16.21 4.54
N LYS A 59 -24.30 -16.59 5.77
CA LYS A 59 -23.39 -17.34 6.62
C LYS A 59 -22.99 -18.69 6.02
N GLU A 60 -23.89 -19.28 5.26
CA GLU A 60 -23.67 -20.54 4.52
C GLU A 60 -22.63 -20.37 3.43
N GLU A 61 -22.70 -19.26 2.66
CA GLU A 61 -21.71 -18.93 1.62
C GLU A 61 -20.34 -18.67 2.24
N ILE A 62 -20.25 -17.86 3.30
CA ILE A 62 -19.00 -17.60 4.03
C ILE A 62 -18.40 -18.91 4.55
N SER A 63 -19.23 -19.81 5.16
CA SER A 63 -18.76 -21.11 5.62
C SER A 63 -18.25 -22.00 4.47
N ALA A 64 -18.90 -21.93 3.31
CA ALA A 64 -18.44 -22.69 2.14
C ALA A 64 -17.09 -22.21 1.65
N TYR A 65 -16.85 -20.88 1.60
CA TYR A 65 -15.53 -20.32 1.28
C TYR A 65 -14.45 -20.75 2.27
N LYS A 66 -14.74 -20.66 3.58
CA LYS A 66 -13.81 -21.08 4.64
C LYS A 66 -13.42 -22.56 4.51
N ASN A 67 -14.40 -23.42 4.25
CA ASN A 67 -14.13 -24.85 4.05
C ASN A 67 -13.21 -25.11 2.86
N GLN A 68 -13.48 -24.46 1.72
CA GLN A 68 -12.62 -24.58 0.53
C GLN A 68 -11.19 -24.12 0.80
N ILE A 69 -11.01 -23.00 1.52
CA ILE A 69 -9.71 -22.49 1.91
C ILE A 69 -9.00 -23.46 2.85
N THR A 70 -9.73 -23.99 3.85
CA THR A 70 -9.19 -24.96 4.80
C THR A 70 -8.74 -26.23 4.09
N ASP A 71 -9.54 -26.75 3.18
CA ASP A 71 -9.20 -27.93 2.38
C ASP A 71 -7.93 -27.69 1.53
N TYR A 72 -7.82 -26.50 0.91
CA TYR A 72 -6.64 -26.10 0.16
C TYR A 72 -5.39 -26.03 1.04
N ASN A 73 -5.48 -25.36 2.21
CA ASN A 73 -4.37 -25.24 3.14
C ASN A 73 -3.92 -26.61 3.68
N GLN A 74 -4.87 -27.51 3.97
CA GLN A 74 -4.56 -28.90 4.38
C GLN A 74 -3.90 -29.70 3.27
N MET A 75 -4.32 -29.53 2.03
CA MET A 75 -3.68 -30.17 0.89
C MET A 75 -2.22 -29.72 0.78
N LEU A 76 -1.94 -28.43 0.91
CA LEU A 76 -0.59 -27.90 0.85
C LEU A 76 0.29 -28.43 1.99
N SER A 77 -0.21 -28.47 3.23
CA SER A 77 0.53 -28.96 4.40
C SER A 77 0.85 -30.47 4.33
N GLY A 78 0.06 -31.24 3.59
CA GLY A 78 0.25 -32.68 3.39
C GLY A 78 1.22 -33.04 2.23
N THR A 79 1.67 -32.06 1.48
CA THR A 79 2.55 -32.30 0.30
C THR A 79 4.00 -32.21 0.74
N ASP A 80 4.71 -33.35 0.73
CA ASP A 80 6.16 -33.46 1.03
C ASP A 80 7.06 -32.95 -0.13
N THR A 81 6.49 -32.20 -1.05
CA THR A 81 7.19 -31.58 -2.18
C THR A 81 7.69 -30.20 -1.76
N GLN A 82 9.00 -29.98 -1.86
CA GLN A 82 9.55 -28.62 -1.83
C GLN A 82 8.81 -27.79 -2.88
N GLN A 83 7.95 -26.91 -2.42
CA GLN A 83 7.25 -25.97 -3.28
C GLN A 83 8.31 -25.02 -3.87
N GLU A 84 8.36 -24.95 -5.18
CA GLU A 84 9.20 -23.98 -5.88
C GLU A 84 8.47 -22.62 -5.85
N TYR A 85 9.09 -21.66 -5.23
CA TYR A 85 8.56 -20.30 -5.13
C TYR A 85 9.34 -19.38 -6.06
N ASP A 86 8.63 -18.71 -6.95
CA ASP A 86 9.21 -17.68 -7.80
C ASP A 86 9.28 -16.34 -7.05
N ASP A 87 10.39 -15.61 -7.21
CA ASP A 87 10.50 -14.27 -6.66
C ASP A 87 9.52 -13.31 -7.34
N PRO A 88 8.54 -12.75 -6.60
CA PRO A 88 7.47 -11.92 -7.17
C PRO A 88 7.96 -10.59 -7.75
N PHE A 89 9.22 -10.22 -7.52
CA PHE A 89 9.83 -8.97 -8.01
C PHE A 89 10.85 -9.22 -9.14
N SER A 90 10.97 -10.46 -9.66
CA SER A 90 11.86 -10.74 -10.79
C SER A 90 11.25 -10.29 -12.11
N GLU A 91 12.07 -9.74 -13.02
CA GLU A 91 11.62 -9.32 -14.36
C GLU A 91 11.17 -10.53 -15.22
N GLU A 92 11.60 -11.75 -14.89
CA GLU A 92 11.25 -12.97 -15.62
C GLU A 92 9.79 -13.39 -15.39
N THR A 93 9.18 -12.97 -14.27
CA THR A 93 7.75 -13.25 -13.97
C THR A 93 6.78 -12.40 -14.80
N SER A 94 7.26 -11.42 -15.55
CA SER A 94 6.44 -10.54 -16.40
C SER A 94 6.11 -11.11 -17.77
N THR A 95 6.64 -12.27 -18.18
CA THR A 95 6.15 -12.97 -19.35
C THR A 95 4.86 -13.70 -18.99
N PRO A 96 3.74 -13.49 -19.74
CA PRO A 96 2.59 -14.33 -19.57
C PRO A 96 3.02 -15.75 -19.97
N VAL A 97 3.32 -16.59 -19.00
CA VAL A 97 3.46 -18.03 -19.24
C VAL A 97 2.11 -18.44 -19.78
N ALA A 98 2.07 -18.76 -21.08
CA ALA A 98 0.89 -19.30 -21.73
C ALA A 98 0.41 -20.45 -20.85
N ALA A 99 -0.84 -20.38 -20.42
CA ALA A 99 -1.52 -21.32 -19.57
C ALA A 99 -1.13 -22.77 -19.92
N ALA A 100 -0.11 -23.27 -19.29
CA ALA A 100 0.11 -24.70 -19.17
C ALA A 100 -0.64 -25.11 -17.90
N ASP A 101 -1.59 -26.00 -18.02
CA ASP A 101 -2.44 -26.61 -17.02
C ASP A 101 -1.71 -26.92 -15.69
N SER A 102 -1.39 -25.91 -14.93
CA SER A 102 -0.82 -26.01 -13.59
C SER A 102 -1.73 -25.25 -12.64
N HIS A 103 -2.47 -26.00 -11.87
CA HIS A 103 -3.21 -25.62 -10.68
C HIS A 103 -3.70 -24.16 -10.74
N SER A 104 -4.88 -24.01 -11.38
CA SER A 104 -5.62 -22.74 -11.43
C SER A 104 -5.36 -21.97 -10.15
N SER A 105 -4.84 -20.75 -10.29
CA SER A 105 -4.85 -19.76 -9.22
C SER A 105 -6.14 -19.98 -8.43
N PHE A 106 -6.00 -20.35 -7.14
CA PHE A 106 -7.13 -20.74 -6.31
C PHE A 106 -7.99 -19.48 -6.09
N ASN A 107 -8.84 -19.18 -7.05
CA ASN A 107 -9.68 -18.01 -7.05
C ASN A 107 -11.03 -18.36 -6.43
N VAL A 108 -11.01 -18.57 -5.10
CA VAL A 108 -12.20 -18.94 -4.32
C VAL A 108 -13.28 -17.87 -4.41
N PHE A 109 -12.90 -16.63 -4.64
CA PHE A 109 -13.81 -15.48 -4.48
C PHE A 109 -14.26 -14.83 -5.79
N SER A 110 -13.75 -15.29 -6.96
CA SER A 110 -13.91 -14.59 -8.24
C SER A 110 -15.34 -14.20 -8.62
N ASP A 111 -16.32 -14.95 -8.14
CA ASP A 111 -17.70 -14.77 -8.55
C ASP A 111 -18.42 -13.64 -7.79
N ARG A 112 -18.02 -13.36 -6.54
CA ARG A 112 -18.74 -12.43 -5.65
C ARG A 112 -17.84 -11.34 -5.04
N LEU A 113 -16.62 -11.68 -4.67
CA LEU A 113 -15.67 -10.77 -3.98
C LEU A 113 -14.56 -10.25 -4.90
N GLY A 114 -14.51 -10.72 -6.16
CA GLY A 114 -13.49 -10.34 -7.12
C GLY A 114 -12.10 -10.85 -6.76
N ASP A 115 -11.07 -10.05 -7.04
CA ASP A 115 -9.67 -10.41 -6.81
C ASP A 115 -9.17 -10.05 -5.40
N ILE A 116 -10.07 -9.57 -4.51
CA ILE A 116 -9.70 -9.12 -3.17
C ILE A 116 -9.93 -10.25 -2.19
N LEU A 117 -8.89 -10.60 -1.43
CA LEU A 117 -8.93 -11.65 -0.43
C LEU A 117 -9.26 -11.13 0.98
N GLY A 118 -9.00 -9.86 1.22
CA GLY A 118 -9.13 -9.20 2.51
C GLY A 118 -8.28 -7.95 2.59
N HIS A 119 -7.91 -7.55 3.80
CA HIS A 119 -6.95 -6.48 4.02
C HIS A 119 -6.04 -6.78 5.21
N ILE A 120 -4.85 -6.18 5.20
CA ILE A 120 -3.89 -6.25 6.29
C ILE A 120 -3.82 -4.89 7.00
N ASP A 121 -3.88 -4.92 8.33
CA ASP A 121 -3.66 -3.77 9.20
C ASP A 121 -2.34 -3.95 9.95
N ILE A 122 -1.41 -2.98 9.81
CA ILE A 122 -0.09 -2.97 10.44
C ILE A 122 0.06 -1.67 11.25
N PRO A 123 -0.43 -1.63 12.49
CA PRO A 123 -0.47 -0.38 13.28
C PRO A 123 0.90 0.27 13.46
N ALA A 124 1.98 -0.53 13.54
CA ALA A 124 3.36 -0.03 13.71
C ALA A 124 3.80 0.95 12.61
N ILE A 125 3.18 0.90 11.42
CA ILE A 125 3.53 1.74 10.27
C ILE A 125 2.31 2.49 9.69
N ASP A 126 1.19 2.51 10.43
CA ASP A 126 -0.09 3.11 9.99
C ASP A 126 -0.51 2.56 8.60
N GLY A 127 -0.39 1.24 8.43
CA GLY A 127 -0.63 0.52 7.18
C GLY A 127 -1.96 -0.21 7.19
N ASN A 128 -2.93 0.20 6.35
CA ASN A 128 -4.17 -0.53 6.09
C ASN A 128 -4.31 -0.74 4.58
N LEU A 129 -4.04 -1.98 4.13
CA LEU A 129 -3.76 -2.27 2.73
C LEU A 129 -4.61 -3.46 2.24
N PRO A 130 -5.28 -3.36 1.07
CA PRO A 130 -6.02 -4.47 0.50
C PRO A 130 -5.07 -5.57 0.02
N ILE A 131 -5.48 -6.82 0.25
CA ILE A 131 -4.80 -8.03 -0.20
C ILE A 131 -5.50 -8.54 -1.46
N TYR A 132 -4.75 -8.72 -2.53
CA TYR A 132 -5.23 -9.24 -3.81
C TYR A 132 -4.69 -10.65 -4.07
N SER A 133 -5.41 -11.42 -4.88
CA SER A 133 -4.96 -12.72 -5.37
C SER A 133 -3.85 -12.56 -6.41
N GLY A 134 -2.70 -13.20 -6.18
CA GLY A 134 -1.54 -13.18 -7.08
C GLY A 134 -0.59 -12.00 -6.87
N THR A 135 0.53 -12.04 -7.61
CA THR A 135 1.65 -11.09 -7.47
C THR A 135 2.06 -10.43 -8.78
N SER A 136 1.15 -10.31 -9.74
CA SER A 136 1.44 -9.61 -10.99
C SER A 136 1.75 -8.12 -10.74
N ASP A 137 2.52 -7.49 -11.63
CA ASP A 137 2.83 -6.07 -11.57
C ASP A 137 1.57 -5.21 -11.39
N ALA A 138 0.50 -5.52 -12.09
CA ALA A 138 -0.77 -4.80 -12.01
C ALA A 138 -1.40 -4.86 -10.60
N ILE A 139 -1.20 -5.96 -9.89
CA ILE A 139 -1.63 -6.14 -8.50
C ILE A 139 -0.72 -5.38 -7.56
N LEU A 140 0.59 -5.58 -7.66
CA LEU A 140 1.58 -4.98 -6.76
C LEU A 140 1.66 -3.44 -6.88
N GLN A 141 1.18 -2.86 -7.99
CA GLN A 141 1.04 -1.41 -8.15
C GLN A 141 -0.08 -0.80 -7.29
N LYS A 142 -1.09 -1.56 -6.91
CA LYS A 142 -2.31 -1.06 -6.25
C LYS A 142 -2.51 -1.55 -4.81
N GLY A 143 -1.86 -2.66 -4.42
CA GLY A 143 -2.02 -3.24 -3.08
C GLY A 143 -0.99 -4.31 -2.78
N ILE A 144 -1.33 -5.16 -1.81
CA ILE A 144 -0.54 -6.32 -1.40
C ILE A 144 -0.99 -7.53 -2.20
N GLY A 145 -0.04 -8.29 -2.71
CA GLY A 145 -0.29 -9.54 -3.42
C GLY A 145 -0.13 -10.75 -2.51
N TYR A 146 -1.09 -11.66 -2.55
CA TYR A 146 -0.95 -12.99 -2.01
C TYR A 146 -0.09 -13.84 -2.96
N MET A 147 0.96 -14.45 -2.44
CA MET A 147 1.89 -15.28 -3.21
C MET A 147 1.29 -16.67 -3.44
N GLU A 148 1.08 -17.00 -4.70
CA GLU A 148 0.54 -18.30 -5.10
C GLU A 148 1.43 -19.45 -4.59
N ASN A 149 0.85 -20.64 -4.46
CA ASN A 149 1.49 -21.82 -3.88
C ASN A 149 1.90 -21.71 -2.40
N THR A 150 1.52 -20.65 -1.69
CA THR A 150 1.59 -20.57 -0.23
C THR A 150 0.20 -20.84 0.39
N SER A 151 0.13 -21.01 1.72
CA SER A 151 -1.18 -21.16 2.36
C SER A 151 -2.01 -19.90 2.20
N PHE A 152 -3.30 -20.07 1.93
CA PHE A 152 -4.23 -18.94 1.87
C PHE A 152 -4.32 -18.23 3.22
N PRO A 153 -4.45 -16.89 3.28
CA PRO A 153 -4.30 -16.10 4.50
C PRO A 153 -5.52 -16.18 5.45
N LEU A 154 -6.02 -17.37 5.70
CA LEU A 154 -7.08 -17.66 6.69
C LEU A 154 -6.50 -18.32 7.96
N GLY A 155 -5.19 -18.56 7.99
CA GLY A 155 -4.52 -19.22 9.10
C GLY A 155 -4.84 -20.71 9.22
N GLY A 156 -4.44 -21.28 10.34
CA GLY A 156 -4.62 -22.68 10.70
C GLY A 156 -3.31 -23.37 11.05
N GLU A 157 -3.41 -24.53 11.68
CA GLU A 157 -2.23 -25.33 12.03
C GLU A 157 -1.48 -25.81 10.79
N SER A 158 -0.15 -25.68 10.79
CA SER A 158 0.71 -26.04 9.65
C SER A 158 0.39 -25.22 8.40
N THR A 159 0.15 -23.91 8.56
CA THR A 159 -0.01 -22.97 7.45
C THR A 159 1.08 -21.91 7.43
N HIS A 160 1.46 -21.47 6.24
CA HIS A 160 2.35 -20.34 6.04
C HIS A 160 1.89 -19.53 4.83
N SER A 161 1.26 -18.39 5.07
CA SER A 161 0.83 -17.46 4.02
C SER A 161 1.90 -16.43 3.75
N VAL A 162 2.12 -16.09 2.48
CA VAL A 162 3.10 -15.07 2.07
C VAL A 162 2.41 -13.92 1.37
N LEU A 163 2.61 -12.73 1.89
CA LEU A 163 2.05 -11.48 1.40
C LEU A 163 3.17 -10.55 0.92
N THR A 164 3.04 -10.08 -0.30
CA THR A 164 4.10 -9.35 -1.02
C THR A 164 3.66 -7.93 -1.33
N GLY A 165 4.52 -6.97 -1.10
CA GLY A 165 4.25 -5.56 -1.41
C GLY A 165 5.48 -4.78 -1.84
N HIS A 166 5.31 -3.85 -2.75
CA HIS A 166 6.39 -2.97 -3.19
C HIS A 166 6.89 -2.04 -2.08
N ARG A 167 8.17 -1.68 -2.19
CA ARG A 167 8.83 -0.66 -1.39
C ARG A 167 9.39 0.44 -2.28
N GLY A 168 9.04 1.69 -1.98
CA GLY A 168 9.59 2.85 -2.68
C GLY A 168 8.87 3.22 -3.97
N LEU A 169 7.61 2.80 -4.16
CA LEU A 169 6.80 3.32 -5.25
C LEU A 169 6.49 4.82 -5.03
N PRO A 170 6.69 5.68 -6.02
CA PRO A 170 6.36 7.10 -5.89
C PRO A 170 4.85 7.34 -5.70
N THR A 171 4.03 6.40 -6.18
CA THR A 171 2.57 6.52 -6.26
C THR A 171 1.82 5.92 -5.08
N SER A 172 2.45 5.04 -4.31
CA SER A 172 1.82 4.34 -3.19
C SER A 172 2.82 3.98 -2.11
N LYS A 173 2.42 4.07 -0.84
CA LYS A 173 3.28 3.78 0.31
C LYS A 173 3.53 2.28 0.46
N LEU A 174 2.48 1.45 0.36
CA LEU A 174 2.50 -0.01 0.53
C LEU A 174 3.45 -0.47 1.67
N PHE A 175 4.42 -1.35 1.39
CA PHE A 175 5.41 -1.82 2.37
C PHE A 175 6.68 -0.95 2.45
N THR A 176 6.60 0.35 2.08
CA THR A 176 7.74 1.27 2.15
C THR A 176 8.33 1.36 3.55
N ASP A 177 7.48 1.39 4.58
CA ASP A 177 7.89 1.53 5.98
C ASP A 177 7.95 0.18 6.71
N LEU A 178 7.78 -0.96 6.01
CA LEU A 178 7.89 -2.29 6.63
C LEU A 178 9.18 -2.51 7.44
N PRO A 179 10.35 -1.92 7.10
CA PRO A 179 11.56 -2.01 7.93
C PRO A 179 11.46 -1.32 9.30
N GLU A 180 10.43 -0.53 9.56
CA GLU A 180 10.19 0.11 10.87
C GLU A 180 9.43 -0.82 11.83
N VAL A 181 8.93 -1.96 11.33
CA VAL A 181 8.30 -2.99 12.15
C VAL A 181 9.37 -3.71 12.97
N GLU A 182 9.11 -3.90 14.26
CA GLU A 182 10.01 -4.54 15.20
C GLU A 182 9.50 -5.92 15.64
N ILE A 183 10.38 -6.77 16.15
CA ILE A 183 9.99 -8.02 16.82
C ILE A 183 9.08 -7.71 17.99
N GLY A 184 7.94 -8.41 18.09
CA GLY A 184 6.88 -8.15 19.07
C GLY A 184 5.79 -7.19 18.58
N SER A 185 5.98 -6.51 17.44
CA SER A 185 4.87 -5.77 16.79
C SER A 185 3.76 -6.73 16.39
N VAL A 186 2.52 -6.25 16.40
CA VAL A 186 1.36 -7.04 15.99
C VAL A 186 0.76 -6.46 14.72
N PHE A 187 0.38 -7.33 13.81
CA PHE A 187 -0.42 -6.98 12.64
C PHE A 187 -1.64 -7.89 12.52
N TYR A 188 -2.63 -7.45 11.77
CA TYR A 188 -3.91 -8.14 11.68
C TYR A 188 -4.25 -8.43 10.21
N LEU A 189 -4.73 -9.63 9.94
CA LEU A 189 -5.36 -9.98 8.67
C LEU A 189 -6.88 -10.02 8.87
N ASN A 190 -7.59 -9.29 8.05
CA ASN A 190 -9.04 -9.30 8.01
C ASN A 190 -9.48 -9.99 6.71
N VAL A 191 -9.92 -11.24 6.84
CA VAL A 191 -10.27 -12.13 5.72
C VAL A 191 -11.64 -12.74 5.98
N LEU A 192 -12.56 -12.56 5.06
CA LEU A 192 -13.96 -12.88 5.27
C LEU A 192 -14.49 -12.20 6.57
N ASP A 193 -15.13 -12.95 7.43
CA ASP A 193 -15.66 -12.48 8.73
C ASP A 193 -14.67 -12.71 9.89
N GLU A 194 -13.38 -12.94 9.61
CA GLU A 194 -12.37 -13.20 10.65
C GLU A 194 -11.28 -12.13 10.70
N THR A 195 -10.91 -11.76 11.92
CA THR A 195 -9.68 -10.99 12.20
C THR A 195 -8.66 -11.89 12.86
N LEU A 196 -7.52 -12.03 12.20
CA LEU A 196 -6.43 -12.90 12.61
C LEU A 196 -5.26 -12.03 13.08
N ALA A 197 -4.82 -12.20 14.33
CA ALA A 197 -3.70 -11.43 14.88
C ALA A 197 -2.40 -12.24 14.80
N TYR A 198 -1.33 -11.59 14.35
CA TYR A 198 0.01 -12.17 14.23
C TYR A 198 1.03 -11.28 14.93
N GLU A 199 1.87 -11.86 15.80
CA GLU A 199 2.97 -11.17 16.44
C GLU A 199 4.26 -11.46 15.68
N VAL A 200 5.00 -10.42 15.32
CA VAL A 200 6.28 -10.54 14.61
C VAL A 200 7.30 -11.27 15.48
N ARG A 201 7.79 -12.41 14.99
CA ARG A 201 8.77 -13.28 15.65
C ARG A 201 10.15 -13.17 15.04
N GLU A 202 10.24 -13.01 13.73
CA GLU A 202 11.50 -12.99 13.00
C GLU A 202 11.51 -11.91 11.94
N ILE A 203 12.66 -11.27 11.74
CA ILE A 203 12.91 -10.32 10.66
C ILE A 203 14.22 -10.71 10.00
N ASN A 204 14.17 -11.08 8.73
CA ASN A 204 15.32 -11.60 7.98
C ASN A 204 15.52 -10.80 6.69
N THR A 205 16.79 -10.69 6.27
CA THR A 205 17.15 -10.15 4.95
C THR A 205 17.84 -11.26 4.17
N VAL A 206 17.26 -11.65 3.05
CA VAL A 206 17.67 -12.79 2.24
C VAL A 206 17.87 -12.40 0.78
N LEU A 207 18.54 -13.25 0.01
CA LEU A 207 18.60 -13.12 -1.44
C LEU A 207 17.29 -13.58 -2.08
N PRO A 208 16.95 -13.11 -3.29
CA PRO A 208 15.68 -13.42 -3.96
C PRO A 208 15.37 -14.92 -4.14
N TYR A 209 16.39 -15.73 -4.23
CA TYR A 209 16.28 -17.19 -4.43
C TYR A 209 16.32 -18.01 -3.13
N GLU A 210 16.49 -17.37 -1.97
CA GLU A 210 16.49 -18.03 -0.65
C GLU A 210 15.06 -18.09 -0.13
N THR A 211 14.36 -19.20 -0.41
CA THR A 211 12.93 -19.37 -0.13
C THR A 211 12.63 -20.31 1.05
N GLU A 212 13.66 -20.84 1.71
CA GLU A 212 13.48 -21.82 2.81
C GLU A 212 12.71 -21.26 4.00
N LEU A 213 12.82 -19.94 4.24
CA LEU A 213 12.14 -19.27 5.36
C LEU A 213 10.64 -19.08 5.16
N ILE A 214 10.12 -19.27 3.94
CA ILE A 214 8.68 -19.15 3.66
C ILE A 214 8.00 -20.52 3.54
N ALA A 215 8.72 -21.61 3.75
CA ALA A 215 8.15 -22.95 3.76
C ALA A 215 7.19 -23.16 4.94
N ILE A 216 6.20 -24.03 4.75
CA ILE A 216 5.26 -24.43 5.81
C ILE A 216 6.07 -25.12 6.94
N GLN A 217 5.78 -24.75 8.18
CA GLN A 217 6.37 -25.34 9.39
C GLN A 217 5.28 -26.10 10.15
N GLU A 218 5.53 -27.37 10.44
CA GLU A 218 4.57 -28.24 11.12
C GLU A 218 4.12 -27.64 12.47
N GLY A 219 2.83 -27.62 12.71
CA GLY A 219 2.21 -27.14 13.96
C GLY A 219 2.16 -25.62 14.13
N ARG A 220 2.72 -24.84 13.19
CA ARG A 220 2.72 -23.36 13.27
C ARG A 220 1.71 -22.74 12.31
N ASP A 221 1.17 -21.59 12.72
CA ASP A 221 0.35 -20.72 11.88
C ASP A 221 1.12 -19.42 11.63
N LEU A 222 1.64 -19.27 10.40
CA LEU A 222 2.61 -18.24 10.04
C LEU A 222 2.12 -17.37 8.89
N VAL A 223 2.50 -16.10 8.96
CA VAL A 223 2.38 -15.14 7.86
C VAL A 223 3.70 -14.42 7.68
N THR A 224 4.22 -14.40 6.46
CA THR A 224 5.42 -13.61 6.12
C THR A 224 5.07 -12.46 5.17
N LEU A 225 5.47 -11.25 5.56
CA LEU A 225 5.38 -10.06 4.74
C LEU A 225 6.70 -9.86 4.01
N ILE A 226 6.66 -9.76 2.67
CA ILE A 226 7.87 -9.64 1.84
C ILE A 226 7.91 -8.31 1.10
N THR A 227 9.08 -7.67 1.13
CA THR A 227 9.36 -6.49 0.31
C THR A 227 10.83 -6.43 -0.12
N CYS A 228 11.12 -5.53 -1.08
CA CYS A 228 12.49 -5.31 -1.55
C CYS A 228 13.34 -4.51 -0.55
N THR A 229 14.64 -4.83 -0.47
CA THR A 229 15.63 -4.09 0.33
C THR A 229 17.02 -4.21 -0.31
N PRO A 230 17.96 -3.24 -0.10
CA PRO A 230 17.78 -1.89 0.43
C PRO A 230 16.88 -1.03 -0.44
N TYR A 231 16.38 0.08 0.12
CA TYR A 231 15.50 1.02 -0.57
C TYR A 231 16.08 1.47 -1.93
N MET A 232 15.31 1.36 -3.02
CA MET A 232 15.68 1.70 -4.41
C MET A 232 16.79 0.82 -5.03
N ILE A 233 17.48 -0.02 -4.25
CA ILE A 233 18.55 -0.92 -4.74
C ILE A 233 17.97 -2.30 -5.04
N ASN A 234 17.08 -2.82 -4.18
CA ASN A 234 16.24 -3.99 -4.39
C ASN A 234 16.99 -5.33 -4.60
N THR A 235 18.25 -5.43 -4.14
CA THR A 235 19.08 -6.63 -4.32
C THR A 235 18.73 -7.81 -3.40
N HIS A 236 17.99 -7.54 -2.33
CA HIS A 236 17.57 -8.51 -1.32
C HIS A 236 16.07 -8.40 -1.06
N ARG A 237 15.55 -9.34 -0.27
CA ARG A 237 14.18 -9.35 0.23
C ARG A 237 14.20 -9.21 1.75
N LEU A 238 13.37 -8.31 2.27
CA LEU A 238 13.08 -8.21 3.70
C LEU A 238 11.86 -9.08 3.98
N LEU A 239 12.02 -10.04 4.89
CA LEU A 239 10.99 -10.94 5.37
C LEU A 239 10.66 -10.57 6.82
N VAL A 240 9.39 -10.22 7.07
CA VAL A 240 8.85 -9.97 8.42
C VAL A 240 7.85 -11.09 8.71
N MET A 241 8.26 -12.07 9.52
CA MET A 241 7.47 -13.25 9.84
C MET A 241 6.71 -13.06 11.14
N GLY A 242 5.39 -13.18 11.08
CA GLY A 242 4.47 -13.20 12.21
C GLY A 242 3.96 -14.61 12.50
N GLU A 243 3.76 -14.91 13.76
CA GLU A 243 3.13 -16.13 14.25
C GLU A 243 1.80 -15.80 14.92
N ARG A 244 0.80 -16.64 14.68
CA ARG A 244 -0.56 -16.46 15.18
C ARG A 244 -0.58 -16.30 16.69
N ILE A 245 -1.32 -15.29 17.16
CA ILE A 245 -1.66 -15.11 18.57
C ILE A 245 -3.18 -15.05 18.75
N PRO A 246 -3.71 -15.36 19.94
CA PRO A 246 -5.14 -15.18 20.21
C PRO A 246 -5.54 -13.71 19.97
N TYR A 247 -6.56 -13.52 19.14
CA TYR A 247 -7.19 -12.22 18.96
C TYR A 247 -8.43 -12.13 19.86
N THR A 248 -8.44 -11.15 20.77
CA THR A 248 -9.63 -10.78 21.50
C THR A 248 -10.02 -9.40 20.99
N PRO A 249 -11.16 -9.26 20.31
CA PRO A 249 -11.68 -7.94 20.01
C PRO A 249 -11.77 -7.17 21.34
N GLU A 250 -11.16 -6.00 21.43
CA GLU A 250 -11.42 -5.12 22.57
C GLU A 250 -12.92 -4.86 22.51
N GLU A 251 -13.67 -5.42 23.48
CA GLU A 251 -15.03 -4.95 23.71
C GLU A 251 -14.94 -3.45 23.87
N PRO A 252 -15.77 -2.64 23.18
CA PRO A 252 -15.79 -1.21 23.42
C PRO A 252 -16.01 -1.05 24.92
N VAL A 253 -14.96 -0.70 25.64
CA VAL A 253 -15.03 -0.43 27.08
C VAL A 253 -16.14 0.59 27.18
N ALA A 254 -17.31 0.16 27.69
CA ALA A 254 -18.40 1.08 27.99
C ALA A 254 -17.81 2.08 28.97
N ALA A 255 -17.27 3.13 28.42
CA ALA A 255 -16.59 4.17 29.14
C ALA A 255 -17.59 4.71 30.17
N SER A 256 -17.29 4.48 31.43
CA SER A 256 -17.75 5.36 32.50
C SER A 256 -17.12 6.72 32.24
N ILE A 257 -17.73 7.48 31.36
CA ILE A 257 -17.24 8.75 30.83
C ILE A 257 -17.50 9.82 31.87
N THR A 258 -16.46 10.22 32.57
CA THR A 258 -16.24 11.64 32.74
C THR A 258 -15.68 12.16 31.41
N PRO A 259 -16.26 13.18 30.79
CA PRO A 259 -15.74 13.67 29.51
C PRO A 259 -14.41 14.36 29.77
N ASP A 260 -13.32 13.65 29.55
CA ASP A 260 -12.03 14.24 29.31
C ASP A 260 -12.07 14.83 27.89
N PRO A 261 -11.53 16.02 27.64
CA PRO A 261 -11.58 16.63 26.33
C PRO A 261 -11.00 15.64 25.30
N ALA A 262 -11.79 15.40 24.24
CA ALA A 262 -11.44 14.50 23.15
C ALA A 262 -9.96 14.68 22.75
N PRO A 263 -9.19 13.59 22.60
CA PRO A 263 -7.90 13.71 21.96
C PRO A 263 -8.15 14.33 20.58
N GLU A 264 -7.50 15.44 20.32
CA GLU A 264 -7.52 16.07 19.01
C GLU A 264 -7.13 14.99 18.02
N ASP A 265 -8.04 14.76 17.08
CA ASP A 265 -7.90 13.88 15.94
C ASP A 265 -6.60 14.24 15.21
N THR A 266 -5.50 13.57 15.60
CA THR A 266 -4.22 13.66 14.91
C THR A 266 -4.25 12.78 13.67
N SER A 267 -5.33 12.89 12.90
CA SER A 267 -5.22 12.60 11.49
C SER A 267 -4.21 13.60 10.95
N TYR A 268 -3.03 13.14 10.60
CA TYR A 268 -2.05 13.92 9.84
C TYR A 268 -2.64 14.20 8.46
N THR A 269 -3.68 15.03 8.45
CA THR A 269 -4.08 15.74 7.24
C THR A 269 -2.90 16.61 6.91
N ILE A 270 -2.09 16.16 5.93
CA ILE A 270 -1.09 17.06 5.33
C ILE A 270 -1.85 18.33 5.06
N PRO A 271 -1.46 19.46 5.65
CA PRO A 271 -2.21 20.69 5.52
C PRO A 271 -2.06 21.20 4.08
N ILE A 272 -2.80 20.57 3.15
CA ILE A 272 -2.83 20.95 1.74
C ILE A 272 -3.28 22.41 1.61
N LEU A 273 -4.22 22.81 2.46
CA LEU A 273 -4.75 24.17 2.47
C LEU A 273 -3.67 25.24 2.74
N PRO A 274 -2.80 25.17 3.79
CA PRO A 274 -1.71 26.13 3.96
C PRO A 274 -0.66 26.05 2.84
N ILE A 275 -0.41 24.90 2.22
CA ILE A 275 0.50 24.80 1.07
C ILE A 275 -0.08 25.53 -0.13
N ILE A 276 -1.38 25.35 -0.41
CA ILE A 276 -2.08 26.10 -1.46
C ILE A 276 -2.08 27.59 -1.14
N ILE A 277 -2.39 27.98 0.09
CA ILE A 277 -2.39 29.38 0.52
C ILE A 277 -0.98 29.98 0.39
N ALA A 278 0.06 29.30 0.84
CA ALA A 278 1.44 29.73 0.69
C ALA A 278 1.83 29.92 -0.78
N SER A 279 1.42 28.99 -1.65
CA SER A 279 1.67 29.08 -3.10
C SER A 279 0.94 30.28 -3.73
N VAL A 280 -0.30 30.53 -3.35
CA VAL A 280 -1.09 31.69 -3.80
C VAL A 280 -0.45 33.01 -3.31
N ILE A 281 -0.03 33.07 -2.04
CA ILE A 281 0.65 34.25 -1.47
C ILE A 281 1.97 34.51 -2.19
N PHE A 282 2.76 33.45 -2.46
CA PHE A 282 4.02 33.56 -3.19
C PHE A 282 3.83 34.06 -4.61
N ILE A 283 2.86 33.48 -5.35
CA ILE A 283 2.52 33.92 -6.71
C ILE A 283 2.04 35.39 -6.70
N SER A 284 1.18 35.75 -5.76
CA SER A 284 0.66 37.10 -5.61
C SER A 284 1.78 38.10 -5.26
N GLY A 285 2.67 37.72 -4.35
CA GLY A 285 3.85 38.51 -3.98
C GLY A 285 4.83 38.71 -5.14
N LEU A 286 5.08 37.64 -5.91
CA LEU A 286 5.96 37.68 -7.07
C LEU A 286 5.36 38.57 -8.18
N THR A 287 4.07 38.44 -8.47
CA THR A 287 3.37 39.29 -9.44
C THR A 287 3.35 40.74 -9.03
N TYR A 288 3.10 41.02 -7.73
CA TYR A 288 3.17 42.38 -7.18
C TYR A 288 4.59 42.97 -7.25
N PHE A 289 5.62 42.18 -6.91
CA PHE A 289 7.02 42.60 -7.00
C PHE A 289 7.42 42.94 -8.46
N LEU A 290 7.05 42.11 -9.40
CA LEU A 290 7.32 42.31 -10.82
C LEU A 290 6.55 43.55 -11.34
N TYR A 291 5.33 43.74 -10.91
CA TYR A 291 4.53 44.96 -11.24
C TYR A 291 5.20 46.22 -10.69
N LYS A 292 5.59 46.22 -9.41
CA LYS A 292 6.23 47.37 -8.73
C LYS A 292 7.59 47.69 -9.35
N ARG A 293 8.36 46.70 -9.72
CA ARG A 293 9.64 46.87 -10.44
C ARG A 293 9.40 47.56 -11.79
N LYS A 294 8.38 47.14 -12.52
CA LYS A 294 8.01 47.71 -13.80
C LYS A 294 7.60 49.20 -13.67
N THR A 295 6.77 49.54 -12.68
CA THR A 295 6.37 50.95 -12.48
C THR A 295 7.53 51.87 -12.02
N ARG A 296 8.55 51.31 -11.32
CA ARG A 296 9.75 52.08 -11.00
C ARG A 296 10.63 52.38 -12.23
N GLU A 297 10.75 51.41 -13.16
CA GLU A 297 11.51 51.61 -14.39
C GLU A 297 10.83 52.62 -15.34
N GLU A 298 9.49 52.70 -15.32
CA GLU A 298 8.69 53.69 -16.09
C GLU A 298 8.77 55.11 -15.51
N ASN A 299 8.87 55.26 -14.17
CA ASN A 299 8.98 56.60 -13.54
C ASN A 299 10.40 57.15 -13.48
N SER A 300 11.39 56.40 -13.94
CA SER A 300 12.81 56.81 -13.98
C SER A 300 13.31 57.24 -15.37
N GLN A 301 12.41 57.27 -16.34
CA GLN A 301 12.62 57.83 -17.69
C GLN A 301 11.84 59.13 -17.87
#